data_2c238c8ddc5c4291f39765c94c06d693
#
_entry.id   2c238c8ddc5c4291f39765c94c06d693
#
_cell.length_a   1.000
_cell.length_b   1.000
_cell.length_c   1.000
_cell.angle_alpha   90.00
_cell.angle_beta   90.00
_cell.angle_gamma   90.00
#
_symmetry.space_group_name_H-M   'P 1'
#
loop_
_entity.id
_entity.type
_entity.pdbx_description
1 polymer ?
#
loop_
_entity_poly.entity_id
_entity_poly.type
_entity_poly.pdbx_seq_one_letter_code
_entity_poly.pdbx_strand_id
1 'polypeptide(L)'
;MKKITFVALAALTITACSSGPEFEVNGDISGADGKMLYLEASGLEGIVPLDSVKLKGEGTFKFKQPRPESPEFYRLRVDNKVINFSVDSIETLQINAPYVDFSTAYTVEGSENSSKIKELTLKQINLQKNVDEQLNALRANKLGHDTFEENLATLLKNYKEDVKVNYIFA
;
A
#
# COMPACT_ATOMS: atom_id res chain seq x y z
N MET A 1 39.75 -9.48 -56.93
CA MET A 1 38.61 -8.71 -56.35
C MET A 1 37.81 -9.70 -55.51
N LYS A 2 38.01 -9.67 -54.15
CA LYS A 2 37.29 -10.55 -53.23
C LYS A 2 36.08 -9.80 -52.68
N LYS A 3 34.87 -10.34 -52.96
CA LYS A 3 33.61 -9.80 -52.44
C LYS A 3 33.43 -10.36 -51.02
N ILE A 4 33.46 -9.46 -50.03
CA ILE A 4 33.14 -9.79 -48.62
C ILE A 4 31.65 -9.63 -48.46
N THR A 5 30.95 -10.73 -48.30
CA THR A 5 29.51 -10.77 -47.99
C THR A 5 29.34 -10.60 -46.48
N PHE A 6 28.80 -9.45 -46.04
CA PHE A 6 28.42 -9.21 -44.65
C PHE A 6 27.09 -9.93 -44.37
N VAL A 7 27.15 -11.00 -43.58
CA VAL A 7 25.95 -11.66 -43.02
C VAL A 7 25.58 -10.90 -41.76
N ALA A 8 24.51 -10.09 -41.84
CA ALA A 8 23.93 -9.45 -40.65
C ALA A 8 23.14 -10.50 -39.82
N LEU A 9 23.73 -10.90 -38.72
CA LEU A 9 23.08 -11.76 -37.76
C LEU A 9 22.07 -10.93 -36.95
N ALA A 10 20.80 -10.96 -37.35
CA ALA A 10 19.71 -10.36 -36.61
C ALA A 10 19.48 -11.19 -35.31
N ALA A 11 19.93 -10.67 -34.18
CA ALA A 11 19.60 -11.22 -32.85
C ALA A 11 18.11 -10.97 -32.61
N LEU A 12 17.26 -11.98 -32.79
CA LEU A 12 15.90 -12.00 -32.27
C LEU A 12 15.99 -12.08 -30.74
N THR A 13 15.81 -10.94 -30.08
CA THR A 13 15.51 -10.93 -28.64
C THR A 13 14.09 -11.46 -28.46
N ILE A 14 13.97 -12.76 -28.16
CA ILE A 14 12.72 -13.36 -27.70
C ILE A 14 12.49 -12.78 -26.30
N THR A 15 11.69 -11.71 -26.20
CA THR A 15 11.06 -11.35 -24.92
C THR A 15 10.14 -12.50 -24.57
N ALA A 16 10.59 -13.37 -23.66
CA ALA A 16 9.75 -14.39 -23.04
C ALA A 16 8.63 -13.63 -22.31
N CYS A 17 7.47 -13.49 -22.97
CA CYS A 17 6.24 -13.20 -22.26
C CYS A 17 6.06 -14.36 -21.29
N SER A 18 6.18 -14.11 -20.01
CA SER A 18 5.76 -15.01 -18.94
C SER A 18 4.26 -15.24 -19.13
N SER A 19 3.88 -16.35 -19.75
CA SER A 19 2.48 -16.71 -20.05
C SER A 19 1.83 -17.43 -18.87
N GLY A 20 2.26 -17.16 -17.66
CA GLY A 20 1.68 -17.69 -16.43
C GLY A 20 0.43 -16.90 -15.99
N PRO A 21 -0.33 -17.44 -15.04
CA PRO A 21 -1.44 -16.71 -14.43
C PRO A 21 -0.92 -15.45 -13.73
N GLU A 22 -1.58 -14.31 -13.98
CA GLU A 22 -1.21 -12.99 -13.45
C GLU A 22 -2.34 -12.43 -12.58
N PHE A 23 -1.99 -11.62 -11.60
CA PHE A 23 -2.91 -10.69 -10.98
C PHE A 23 -2.77 -9.29 -11.58
N GLU A 24 -3.80 -8.50 -11.45
CA GLU A 24 -3.84 -7.14 -11.97
C GLU A 24 -4.24 -6.15 -10.87
N VAL A 25 -3.55 -5.00 -10.80
CA VAL A 25 -3.95 -3.86 -9.97
C VAL A 25 -4.09 -2.65 -10.87
N ASN A 26 -5.28 -2.09 -10.92
CA ASN A 26 -5.58 -0.92 -11.74
C ASN A 26 -6.41 0.11 -10.94
N GLY A 27 -6.58 1.30 -11.50
CA GLY A 27 -7.38 2.35 -10.91
C GLY A 27 -6.91 3.74 -11.31
N ASP A 28 -7.27 4.73 -10.48
CA ASP A 28 -6.85 6.10 -10.65
C ASP A 28 -6.40 6.76 -9.33
N ILE A 29 -5.40 7.63 -9.42
CA ILE A 29 -4.94 8.46 -8.32
C ILE A 29 -5.17 9.91 -8.71
N SER A 30 -6.35 10.43 -8.39
CA SER A 30 -6.73 11.78 -8.75
C SER A 30 -5.83 12.83 -8.09
N GLY A 31 -5.44 13.85 -8.85
CA GLY A 31 -4.55 14.91 -8.38
C GLY A 31 -3.07 14.51 -8.25
N ALA A 32 -2.67 13.37 -8.83
CA ALA A 32 -1.28 12.87 -8.80
C ALA A 32 -0.53 13.06 -10.13
N ASP A 33 -0.95 13.99 -10.99
CA ASP A 33 -0.27 14.22 -12.27
C ASP A 33 1.23 14.48 -12.08
N GLY A 34 2.04 13.83 -12.91
CA GLY A 34 3.51 13.91 -12.85
C GLY A 34 4.19 13.11 -11.74
N LYS A 35 3.45 12.52 -10.80
CA LYS A 35 3.98 11.70 -9.71
C LYS A 35 4.35 10.29 -10.17
N MET A 36 5.30 9.67 -9.46
CA MET A 36 5.63 8.25 -9.66
C MET A 36 4.81 7.40 -8.69
N LEU A 37 4.06 6.45 -9.24
CA LEU A 37 3.39 5.40 -8.49
C LEU A 37 4.24 4.13 -8.59
N TYR A 38 4.51 3.52 -7.45
CA TYR A 38 5.25 2.26 -7.32
C TYR A 38 4.31 1.16 -6.86
N LEU A 39 4.45 -0.02 -7.46
CA LEU A 39 3.95 -1.29 -6.92
C LEU A 39 5.12 -1.99 -6.23
N GLU A 40 4.95 -2.36 -4.97
CA GLU A 40 5.99 -2.96 -4.15
C GLU A 40 5.45 -4.21 -3.44
N ALA A 41 6.25 -5.27 -3.35
CA ALA A 41 5.98 -6.41 -2.48
C ALA A 41 6.45 -6.10 -1.05
N SER A 42 5.69 -6.54 -0.06
CA SER A 42 5.98 -6.35 1.37
C SER A 42 6.15 -7.70 2.04
N GLY A 43 7.37 -8.23 2.06
CA GLY A 43 7.73 -9.52 2.63
C GLY A 43 8.53 -9.43 3.93
N LEU A 44 8.90 -10.59 4.47
CA LEU A 44 9.70 -10.70 5.69
C LEU A 44 11.10 -10.09 5.56
N GLU A 45 11.65 -10.11 4.35
CA GLU A 45 12.98 -9.54 4.04
C GLU A 45 12.93 -8.03 3.76
N GLY A 46 11.74 -7.43 3.80
CA GLY A 46 11.53 -6.01 3.57
C GLY A 46 10.66 -5.70 2.35
N ILE A 47 10.83 -4.48 1.84
CA ILE A 47 10.04 -3.95 0.73
C ILE A 47 10.84 -4.06 -0.56
N VAL A 48 10.25 -4.71 -1.57
CA VAL A 48 10.85 -4.91 -2.90
C VAL A 48 10.01 -4.18 -3.95
N PRO A 49 10.55 -3.19 -4.67
CA PRO A 49 9.87 -2.59 -5.82
C PRO A 49 9.70 -3.61 -6.94
N LEU A 50 8.49 -3.75 -7.46
CA LEU A 50 8.14 -4.65 -8.55
C LEU A 50 7.96 -3.90 -9.87
N ASP A 51 7.28 -2.76 -9.83
CA ASP A 51 6.96 -1.97 -11.01
C ASP A 51 6.73 -0.50 -10.65
N SER A 52 6.71 0.38 -11.66
CA SER A 52 6.41 1.78 -11.45
C SER A 52 5.84 2.45 -12.70
N VAL A 53 5.00 3.46 -12.51
CA VAL A 53 4.43 4.25 -13.59
C VAL A 53 4.42 5.73 -13.21
N LYS A 54 4.74 6.59 -14.18
CA LYS A 54 4.54 8.03 -14.02
C LYS A 54 3.09 8.37 -14.35
N LEU A 55 2.34 8.79 -13.36
CA LEU A 55 0.94 9.17 -13.49
C LEU A 55 0.80 10.42 -14.38
N LYS A 56 -0.28 10.44 -15.18
CA LYS A 56 -0.58 11.54 -16.11
C LYS A 56 -2.09 11.85 -16.06
N GLY A 57 -2.42 13.14 -16.21
CA GLY A 57 -3.81 13.59 -16.29
C GLY A 57 -4.64 13.12 -15.09
N GLU A 58 -5.59 12.25 -15.34
CA GLU A 58 -6.49 11.71 -14.31
C GLU A 58 -5.82 10.75 -13.32
N GLY A 59 -4.54 10.37 -13.56
CA GLY A 59 -3.78 9.50 -12.67
C GLY A 59 -4.07 8.02 -12.84
N THR A 60 -4.58 7.60 -14.00
CA THR A 60 -4.86 6.19 -14.29
C THR A 60 -3.59 5.36 -14.32
N PHE A 61 -3.69 4.15 -13.78
CA PHE A 61 -2.60 3.19 -13.77
C PHE A 61 -3.08 1.75 -13.96
N LYS A 62 -2.14 0.88 -14.34
CA LYS A 62 -2.35 -0.56 -14.44
C LYS A 62 -1.02 -1.28 -14.27
N PHE A 63 -0.98 -2.20 -13.29
CA PHE A 63 0.11 -3.12 -13.07
C PHE A 63 -0.36 -4.55 -13.28
N LYS A 64 0.54 -5.40 -13.78
CA LYS A 64 0.37 -6.85 -13.88
C LYS A 64 1.59 -7.53 -13.30
N GLN A 65 1.39 -8.55 -12.49
CA GLN A 65 2.45 -9.34 -11.91
C GLN A 65 2.07 -10.82 -11.91
N PRO A 66 3.06 -11.72 -11.95
CA PRO A 66 2.80 -13.13 -11.77
C PRO A 66 2.01 -13.40 -10.48
N ARG A 67 1.06 -14.33 -10.55
CA ARG A 67 0.32 -14.78 -9.36
C ARG A 67 1.30 -15.26 -8.29
N PRO A 68 1.14 -14.85 -7.01
CA PRO A 68 1.95 -15.38 -5.92
C PRO A 68 1.61 -16.87 -5.67
N GLU A 69 2.58 -17.63 -5.16
CA GLU A 69 2.38 -19.05 -4.79
C GLU A 69 1.53 -19.21 -3.53
N SER A 70 1.56 -18.24 -2.65
CA SER A 70 0.78 -18.14 -1.40
C SER A 70 0.30 -16.69 -1.22
N PRO A 71 -0.67 -16.44 -0.31
CA PRO A 71 -1.10 -15.07 -0.02
C PRO A 71 0.08 -14.17 0.34
N GLU A 72 0.23 -13.07 -0.38
CA GLU A 72 1.30 -12.10 -0.18
C GLU A 72 0.76 -10.69 0.00
N PHE A 73 1.54 -9.85 0.70
CA PHE A 73 1.22 -8.45 0.90
C PHE A 73 1.95 -7.58 -0.11
N TYR A 74 1.22 -6.61 -0.63
CA TYR A 74 1.70 -5.61 -1.57
C TYR A 74 1.34 -4.22 -1.08
N ARG A 75 1.97 -3.22 -1.68
CA ARG A 75 1.58 -1.84 -1.46
C ARG A 75 1.73 -0.99 -2.73
N LEU A 76 0.83 -0.04 -2.87
CA LEU A 76 1.01 1.11 -3.76
C LEU A 76 1.66 2.24 -2.97
N ARG A 77 2.66 2.88 -3.55
CA ARG A 77 3.34 4.03 -2.93
C ARG A 77 3.46 5.20 -3.91
N VAL A 78 3.07 6.38 -3.42
CA VAL A 78 3.34 7.68 -4.07
C VAL A 78 3.99 8.58 -3.04
N ASP A 79 5.20 9.09 -3.34
CA ASP A 79 6.03 9.81 -2.39
C ASP A 79 6.21 9.00 -1.07
N ASN A 80 5.75 9.54 0.07
CA ASN A 80 5.77 8.88 1.39
C ASN A 80 4.43 8.27 1.81
N LYS A 81 3.43 8.26 0.93
CA LYS A 81 2.08 7.74 1.20
C LYS A 81 1.96 6.32 0.67
N VAL A 82 1.24 5.46 1.40
CA VAL A 82 1.09 4.05 1.03
C VAL A 82 -0.36 3.59 1.17
N ILE A 83 -0.75 2.63 0.31
CA ILE A 83 -1.95 1.81 0.42
C ILE A 83 -1.48 0.36 0.46
N ASN A 84 -1.78 -0.36 1.54
CA ASN A 84 -1.47 -1.78 1.66
C ASN A 84 -2.66 -2.62 1.19
N PHE A 85 -2.36 -3.74 0.54
CA PHE A 85 -3.33 -4.73 0.09
C PHE A 85 -2.69 -6.12 0.06
N SER A 86 -3.48 -7.16 -0.16
CA SER A 86 -2.98 -8.53 -0.34
C SER A 86 -3.52 -9.14 -1.61
N VAL A 87 -2.79 -10.11 -2.15
CA VAL A 87 -3.19 -10.94 -3.27
C VAL A 87 -2.94 -12.39 -2.90
N ASP A 88 -3.93 -13.26 -3.11
CA ASP A 88 -3.81 -14.69 -2.83
C ASP A 88 -3.96 -15.58 -4.08
N SER A 89 -4.46 -15.01 -5.19
CA SER A 89 -4.80 -15.75 -6.40
C SER A 89 -4.70 -14.89 -7.67
N ILE A 90 -5.42 -15.30 -8.71
CA ILE A 90 -5.63 -14.52 -9.94
C ILE A 90 -6.76 -13.52 -9.65
N GLU A 91 -6.40 -12.35 -9.15
CA GLU A 91 -7.33 -11.28 -8.80
C GLU A 91 -7.14 -10.07 -9.73
N THR A 92 -8.21 -9.32 -9.91
CA THR A 92 -8.15 -7.97 -10.47
C THR A 92 -8.63 -7.00 -9.41
N LEU A 93 -7.70 -6.24 -8.85
CA LEU A 93 -8.00 -5.22 -7.85
C LEU A 93 -8.17 -3.87 -8.53
N GLN A 94 -9.24 -3.17 -8.19
CA GLN A 94 -9.41 -1.76 -8.56
C GLN A 94 -9.20 -0.91 -7.31
N ILE A 95 -8.18 -0.03 -7.36
CA ILE A 95 -7.82 0.86 -6.25
C ILE A 95 -7.86 2.30 -6.75
N ASN A 96 -8.76 3.11 -6.18
CA ASN A 96 -8.88 4.53 -6.51
C ASN A 96 -8.63 5.37 -5.26
N ALA A 97 -7.91 6.48 -5.40
CA ALA A 97 -7.59 7.35 -4.29
C ALA A 97 -7.36 8.80 -4.71
N PRO A 98 -7.75 9.79 -3.91
CA PRO A 98 -7.24 11.13 -4.06
C PRO A 98 -5.79 11.20 -3.53
N TYR A 99 -4.88 11.84 -4.28
CA TYR A 99 -3.48 11.99 -3.85
C TYR A 99 -3.34 12.66 -2.48
N VAL A 100 -4.20 13.64 -2.17
CA VAL A 100 -4.13 14.36 -0.89
C VAL A 100 -4.32 13.40 0.30
N ASP A 101 -5.33 12.53 0.22
CA ASP A 101 -5.71 11.57 1.27
C ASP A 101 -5.45 10.12 0.84
N PHE A 102 -4.35 9.89 0.10
CA PHE A 102 -4.02 8.63 -0.54
C PHE A 102 -4.14 7.41 0.37
N SER A 103 -3.66 7.52 1.60
CA SER A 103 -3.63 6.40 2.55
C SER A 103 -4.92 6.25 3.37
N THR A 104 -5.88 7.17 3.27
CA THR A 104 -7.07 7.19 4.14
C THR A 104 -8.39 7.22 3.41
N ALA A 105 -8.45 7.86 2.22
CA ALA A 105 -9.68 8.03 1.44
C ALA A 105 -9.69 7.19 0.15
N TYR A 106 -9.00 6.05 0.14
CA TYR A 106 -8.99 5.16 -1.03
C TYR A 106 -10.17 4.18 -1.02
N THR A 107 -10.51 3.66 -2.21
CA THR A 107 -11.39 2.51 -2.38
C THR A 107 -10.58 1.31 -2.84
N VAL A 108 -11.01 0.10 -2.50
CA VAL A 108 -10.47 -1.14 -3.02
C VAL A 108 -11.62 -2.09 -3.32
N GLU A 109 -11.64 -2.63 -4.54
CA GLU A 109 -12.64 -3.57 -5.04
C GLU A 109 -11.93 -4.76 -5.68
N GLY A 110 -12.61 -5.90 -5.79
CA GLY A 110 -12.08 -7.10 -6.44
C GLY A 110 -11.34 -8.06 -5.50
N SER A 111 -11.13 -7.71 -4.21
CA SER A 111 -10.53 -8.58 -3.20
C SER A 111 -11.14 -8.34 -1.82
N GLU A 112 -11.71 -9.40 -1.22
CA GLU A 112 -12.27 -9.36 0.13
C GLU A 112 -11.16 -9.13 1.18
N ASN A 113 -10.03 -9.81 1.02
CA ASN A 113 -8.89 -9.69 1.91
C ASN A 113 -8.32 -8.26 1.93
N SER A 114 -8.18 -7.66 0.75
CA SER A 114 -7.73 -6.26 0.64
C SER A 114 -8.74 -5.28 1.23
N SER A 115 -10.03 -5.55 1.14
CA SER A 115 -11.08 -4.75 1.78
C SER A 115 -10.99 -4.82 3.31
N LYS A 116 -10.72 -6.01 3.88
CA LYS A 116 -10.48 -6.18 5.31
C LYS A 116 -9.21 -5.46 5.78
N ILE A 117 -8.12 -5.54 5.00
CA ILE A 117 -6.88 -4.80 5.30
C ILE A 117 -7.13 -3.29 5.35
N LYS A 118 -7.91 -2.75 4.39
CA LYS A 118 -8.32 -1.34 4.41
C LYS A 118 -9.07 -1.00 5.69
N GLU A 119 -10.08 -1.79 6.06
CA GLU A 119 -10.87 -1.57 7.27
C GLU A 119 -9.99 -1.53 8.53
N LEU A 120 -9.10 -2.50 8.69
CA LEU A 120 -8.16 -2.56 9.80
C LEU A 120 -7.21 -1.36 9.82
N THR A 121 -6.67 -0.98 8.66
CA THR A 121 -5.78 0.17 8.53
C THR A 121 -6.49 1.46 8.96
N LEU A 122 -7.73 1.67 8.52
CA LEU A 122 -8.49 2.86 8.90
C LEU A 122 -8.86 2.86 10.39
N LYS A 123 -9.21 1.71 10.97
CA LYS A 123 -9.43 1.58 12.41
C LYS A 123 -8.18 1.96 13.20
N GLN A 124 -7.01 1.47 12.79
CA GLN A 124 -5.74 1.77 13.44
C GLN A 124 -5.39 3.27 13.35
N ILE A 125 -5.56 3.89 12.18
CA ILE A 125 -5.33 5.32 11.99
C ILE A 125 -6.24 6.15 12.90
N ASN A 126 -7.53 5.81 12.97
CA ASN A 126 -8.48 6.50 13.84
C ASN A 126 -8.15 6.33 15.32
N LEU A 127 -7.72 5.13 15.73
CA LEU A 127 -7.31 4.87 17.10
C LEU A 127 -6.07 5.70 17.46
N GLN A 128 -5.06 5.73 16.60
CA GLN A 128 -3.86 6.53 16.81
C GLN A 128 -4.20 8.02 16.92
N LYS A 129 -5.04 8.54 16.04
CA LYS A 129 -5.50 9.93 16.07
C LYS A 129 -6.18 10.28 17.41
N ASN A 130 -7.07 9.40 17.88
CA ASN A 130 -7.76 9.57 19.16
C ASN A 130 -6.75 9.63 20.33
N VAL A 131 -5.76 8.75 20.36
CA VAL A 131 -4.70 8.76 21.37
C VAL A 131 -3.89 10.05 21.32
N ASP A 132 -3.51 10.51 20.14
CA ASP A 132 -2.75 11.75 19.96
C ASP A 132 -3.55 12.98 20.44
N GLU A 133 -4.86 13.02 20.15
CA GLU A 133 -5.76 14.08 20.63
C GLU A 133 -5.85 14.09 22.18
N GLN A 134 -6.05 12.91 22.80
CA GLN A 134 -6.10 12.77 24.25
C GLN A 134 -4.77 13.15 24.91
N LEU A 135 -3.64 12.73 24.34
CA LEU A 135 -2.31 13.06 24.85
C LEU A 135 -2.05 14.58 24.77
N ASN A 136 -2.46 15.21 23.68
CA ASN A 136 -2.33 16.67 23.54
C ASN A 136 -3.23 17.42 24.55
N ALA A 137 -4.43 16.92 24.81
CA ALA A 137 -5.32 17.46 25.85
C ALA A 137 -4.72 17.33 27.26
N LEU A 138 -4.11 16.19 27.58
CA LEU A 138 -3.41 15.99 28.87
C LEU A 138 -2.25 16.99 29.03
N ARG A 139 -1.45 17.19 27.99
CA ARG A 139 -0.33 18.15 28.02
C ARG A 139 -0.81 19.59 28.16
N ALA A 140 -1.93 19.96 27.55
CA ALA A 140 -2.50 21.30 27.61
C ALA A 140 -3.08 21.65 28.97
N ASN A 141 -3.56 20.68 29.75
CA ASN A 141 -4.24 20.87 31.02
C ASN A 141 -3.33 21.28 32.18
N LYS A 142 -2.01 21.42 31.99
CA LYS A 142 -1.02 21.82 33.01
C LYS A 142 -1.21 21.09 34.36
N LEU A 143 -1.54 19.80 34.32
CA LEU A 143 -1.71 18.96 35.49
C LEU A 143 -0.40 18.85 36.28
N GLY A 144 -0.49 18.62 37.60
CA GLY A 144 0.67 18.23 38.39
C GLY A 144 1.28 16.94 37.86
N HIS A 145 2.60 16.74 38.08
CA HIS A 145 3.35 15.60 37.51
C HIS A 145 2.67 14.27 37.80
N ASP A 146 2.30 13.98 39.03
CA ASP A 146 1.71 12.70 39.46
C ASP A 146 0.36 12.44 38.76
N THR A 147 -0.50 13.46 38.67
CA THR A 147 -1.80 13.37 37.97
C THR A 147 -1.62 13.16 36.47
N PHE A 148 -0.61 13.78 35.87
CA PHE A 148 -0.29 13.58 34.45
C PHE A 148 0.15 12.14 34.19
N GLU A 149 1.05 11.58 35.01
CA GLU A 149 1.54 10.20 34.86
C GLU A 149 0.42 9.17 35.05
N GLU A 150 -0.49 9.36 36.02
CA GLU A 150 -1.63 8.49 36.23
C GLU A 150 -2.58 8.47 35.01
N ASN A 151 -2.90 9.65 34.47
CA ASN A 151 -3.76 9.79 33.28
C ASN A 151 -3.09 9.20 32.04
N LEU A 152 -1.77 9.39 31.88
CA LEU A 152 -0.99 8.82 30.79
C LEU A 152 -0.98 7.28 30.87
N ALA A 153 -0.77 6.71 32.06
CA ALA A 153 -0.80 5.26 32.26
C ALA A 153 -2.17 4.67 31.92
N THR A 154 -3.25 5.36 32.28
CA THR A 154 -4.63 4.97 31.95
C THR A 154 -4.87 5.02 30.43
N LEU A 155 -4.44 6.08 29.77
CA LEU A 155 -4.55 6.22 28.30
C LEU A 155 -3.82 5.09 27.58
N LEU A 156 -2.57 4.80 27.98
CA LEU A 156 -1.77 3.71 27.38
C LEU A 156 -2.37 2.32 27.63
N LYS A 157 -2.98 2.10 28.80
CA LYS A 157 -3.68 0.85 29.08
C LYS A 157 -4.88 0.67 28.15
N ASN A 158 -5.72 1.70 28.02
CA ASN A 158 -6.90 1.66 27.16
C ASN A 158 -6.49 1.44 25.70
N TYR A 159 -5.48 2.14 25.21
CA TYR A 159 -4.93 1.93 23.87
C TYR A 159 -4.52 0.47 23.62
N LYS A 160 -3.81 -0.15 24.56
CA LYS A 160 -3.41 -1.57 24.43
C LYS A 160 -4.60 -2.52 24.34
N GLU A 161 -5.67 -2.26 25.10
CA GLU A 161 -6.88 -3.09 25.04
C GLU A 161 -7.63 -2.88 23.72
N ASP A 162 -7.75 -1.65 23.23
CA ASP A 162 -8.38 -1.34 21.95
C ASP A 162 -7.63 -1.96 20.78
N VAL A 163 -6.29 -1.95 20.79
CA VAL A 163 -5.46 -2.63 19.79
C VAL A 163 -5.72 -4.13 19.81
N LYS A 164 -5.74 -4.77 20.98
CA LYS A 164 -6.03 -6.22 21.09
C LYS A 164 -7.38 -6.57 20.48
N VAL A 165 -8.44 -5.82 20.82
CA VAL A 165 -9.79 -6.06 20.30
C VAL A 165 -9.79 -5.97 18.76
N ASN A 166 -9.13 -4.98 18.18
CA ASN A 166 -9.08 -4.82 16.72
C ASN A 166 -8.35 -5.95 15.99
N TYR A 167 -7.37 -6.61 16.64
CA TYR A 167 -6.60 -7.71 16.03
C TYR A 167 -7.13 -9.12 16.33
N ILE A 168 -7.94 -9.29 17.39
CA ILE A 168 -8.48 -10.62 17.76
C ILE A 168 -9.76 -10.92 16.98
N PHE A 169 -10.51 -9.90 16.56
CA PHE A 169 -11.79 -10.04 15.87
C PHE A 169 -11.72 -9.71 14.36
N ALA A 170 -10.53 -9.63 13.79
CA ALA A 170 -10.27 -9.45 12.36
C ALA A 170 -9.83 -10.76 11.70
#